data_8e1482aace839a9dec9fe7b58acd1073
#
_entry.id   8e1482aace839a9dec9fe7b58acd1073
#
_cell.length_a   1.000
_cell.length_b   1.000
_cell.length_c   1.000
_cell.angle_alpha   90.00
_cell.angle_beta   90.00
_cell.angle_gamma   90.00
#
_symmetry.space_group_name_H-M   'P 1'
#
loop_
_entity.id
_entity.type
_entity.pdbx_description
1 polymer ?
#
loop_
_entity_poly.entity_id
_entity_poly.type
_entity_poly.pdbx_seq_one_letter_code
_entity_poly.pdbx_strand_id
1 'polypeptide(L)'
;MILLPIGLFSCKAKKKYTAADICVISFSCSSMSYTDSYAFSLEKADDEWLFDAGYFPDCESERVEFENERVSAQDAADIINIADEQNLILQAQKYKPPRIKAFKLDGGEYYLYFRMNDGTELKAEIYNENLTDALRALAKKCSTK
;
A
#
# COMPACT_ATOMS: atom_id res chain seq x y z
N MET A 1 -44.56 23.59 7.92
CA MET A 1 -44.07 22.35 8.60
C MET A 1 -42.61 22.15 8.19
N ILE A 2 -41.75 22.28 9.16
CA ILE A 2 -40.29 22.13 8.90
C ILE A 2 -39.93 20.65 9.05
N LEU A 3 -39.59 20.04 7.94
CA LEU A 3 -39.05 18.69 7.96
C LEU A 3 -37.57 18.77 8.31
N LEU A 4 -37.26 18.42 9.55
CA LEU A 4 -35.88 18.25 9.95
C LEU A 4 -35.32 17.02 9.26
N PRO A 5 -34.21 17.15 8.56
CA PRO A 5 -33.57 16.00 7.91
C PRO A 5 -32.94 15.13 8.98
N ILE A 6 -33.68 14.22 9.48
CA ILE A 6 -33.25 13.26 10.52
C ILE A 6 -32.10 12.40 10.03
N GLY A 7 -31.94 12.28 8.72
CA GLY A 7 -30.86 11.48 8.12
C GLY A 7 -29.45 12.05 8.24
N LEU A 8 -29.32 13.32 8.67
CA LEU A 8 -28.01 13.96 8.76
C LEU A 8 -27.19 13.52 9.97
N PHE A 9 -27.80 12.88 10.94
CA PHE A 9 -27.11 12.46 12.16
C PHE A 9 -26.78 10.98 12.19
N SER A 10 -27.36 10.22 11.30
CA SER A 10 -27.11 8.81 11.24
C SER A 10 -26.00 8.57 10.24
N CYS A 11 -24.96 7.95 10.68
CA CYS A 11 -24.08 7.18 9.85
C CYS A 11 -23.81 7.79 8.47
N LYS A 12 -22.88 8.70 8.39
CA LYS A 12 -22.22 8.89 7.11
C LYS A 12 -21.72 7.52 6.72
N ALA A 13 -22.40 6.87 5.79
CA ALA A 13 -21.91 5.66 5.20
C ALA A 13 -20.46 5.96 4.75
N LYS A 14 -19.48 5.22 5.29
CA LYS A 14 -18.10 5.38 4.87
C LYS A 14 -18.05 5.22 3.36
N LYS A 15 -17.45 6.16 2.68
CA LYS A 15 -17.27 6.08 1.25
C LYS A 15 -16.59 4.77 0.90
N LYS A 16 -17.16 4.03 -0.03
CA LYS A 16 -16.54 2.81 -0.52
C LYS A 16 -15.54 3.15 -1.61
N TYR A 17 -14.26 2.93 -1.31
CA TYR A 17 -13.20 3.12 -2.30
C TYR A 17 -12.99 1.86 -3.12
N THR A 18 -12.59 2.06 -4.36
CA THR A 18 -12.23 0.98 -5.28
C THR A 18 -10.80 1.18 -5.79
N ALA A 19 -10.30 0.22 -6.54
CA ALA A 19 -8.97 0.30 -7.15
C ALA A 19 -8.79 1.59 -7.96
N ALA A 20 -9.83 2.05 -8.66
CA ALA A 20 -9.78 3.27 -9.48
C ALA A 20 -9.54 4.55 -8.66
N ASP A 21 -9.82 4.53 -7.37
CA ASP A 21 -9.65 5.69 -6.49
C ASP A 21 -8.21 5.83 -5.98
N ILE A 22 -7.38 4.81 -6.11
CA ILE A 22 -6.02 4.80 -5.58
C ILE A 22 -5.10 5.67 -6.43
N CYS A 23 -4.45 6.66 -5.82
CA CYS A 23 -3.38 7.40 -6.46
C CYS A 23 -2.00 7.12 -5.87
N VAL A 24 -1.93 6.56 -4.66
CA VAL A 24 -0.68 6.06 -4.06
C VAL A 24 -0.97 4.75 -3.35
N ILE A 25 -0.11 3.78 -3.55
CA ILE A 25 -0.04 2.58 -2.72
C ILE A 25 1.41 2.39 -2.27
N SER A 26 1.60 2.28 -0.97
CA SER A 26 2.92 2.01 -0.39
C SER A 26 2.83 0.81 0.53
N PHE A 27 3.84 -0.02 0.48
CA PHE A 27 3.93 -1.18 1.36
C PHE A 27 5.37 -1.37 1.80
N SER A 28 5.57 -1.45 3.10
CA SER A 28 6.91 -1.58 3.66
C SER A 28 6.96 -2.59 4.79
N CYS A 29 8.12 -3.13 4.99
CA CYS A 29 8.44 -3.99 6.14
C CYS A 29 9.69 -3.45 6.81
N SER A 30 9.60 -3.22 8.10
CA SER A 30 10.74 -2.93 8.95
C SER A 30 11.01 -4.17 9.80
N SER A 31 12.16 -4.78 9.63
CA SER A 31 12.55 -5.99 10.34
C SER A 31 13.86 -5.78 11.11
N MET A 32 14.05 -6.53 12.18
CA MET A 32 15.32 -6.56 12.90
C MET A 32 16.43 -7.13 12.02
N SER A 33 16.08 -8.02 11.08
CA SER A 33 16.99 -8.44 10.03
C SER A 33 17.02 -7.38 8.94
N TYR A 34 18.13 -6.71 8.77
CA TYR A 34 18.29 -5.63 7.80
C TYR A 34 17.95 -6.09 6.37
N THR A 35 18.35 -7.32 6.01
CA THR A 35 18.10 -7.86 4.67
C THR A 35 16.65 -8.23 4.41
N ASP A 36 15.82 -8.33 5.44
CA ASP A 36 14.39 -8.62 5.30
C ASP A 36 13.55 -7.34 5.19
N SER A 37 14.17 -6.18 5.41
CA SER A 37 13.47 -4.91 5.33
C SER A 37 13.31 -4.46 3.88
N TYR A 38 12.14 -3.91 3.55
CA TYR A 38 11.87 -3.39 2.21
C TYR A 38 10.86 -2.25 2.26
N ALA A 39 10.88 -1.44 1.22
CA ALA A 39 9.88 -0.38 1.03
C ALA A 39 9.59 -0.22 -0.45
N PHE A 40 8.32 -0.20 -0.79
CA PHE A 40 7.83 0.02 -2.15
C PHE A 40 6.76 1.09 -2.15
N SER A 41 6.77 1.95 -3.14
CA SER A 41 5.74 2.97 -3.31
C SER A 41 5.43 3.17 -4.79
N LEU A 42 4.15 3.14 -5.13
CA LEU A 42 3.66 3.36 -6.48
C LEU A 42 2.73 4.57 -6.44
N GLU A 43 3.06 5.61 -7.21
CA GLU A 43 2.33 6.87 -7.21
C GLU A 43 1.95 7.28 -8.62
N LYS A 44 0.72 7.72 -8.78
CA LYS A 44 0.25 8.33 -10.02
C LYS A 44 0.59 9.82 -10.00
N ALA A 45 1.44 10.23 -10.94
CA ALA A 45 1.85 11.61 -11.15
C ALA A 45 1.41 12.02 -12.55
N ASP A 46 0.39 12.87 -12.63
CA ASP A 46 -0.28 13.22 -13.88
C ASP A 46 -0.83 11.95 -14.58
N ASP A 47 -0.37 11.64 -15.78
CA ASP A 47 -0.80 10.46 -16.52
C ASP A 47 0.17 9.28 -16.39
N GLU A 48 1.19 9.42 -15.55
CA GLU A 48 2.25 8.43 -15.40
C GLU A 48 2.21 7.79 -14.02
N TRP A 49 2.69 6.54 -13.94
CA TRP A 49 2.92 5.87 -12.68
C TRP A 49 4.42 5.81 -12.40
N LEU A 50 4.79 6.23 -11.19
CA LEU A 50 6.18 6.26 -10.73
C LEU A 50 6.34 5.25 -9.60
N PHE A 51 7.42 4.51 -9.63
CA PHE A 51 7.69 3.45 -8.68
C PHE A 51 9.00 3.69 -7.96
N ASP A 52 8.94 3.65 -6.63
CA ASP A 52 10.11 3.71 -5.76
C ASP A 52 10.27 2.35 -5.09
N ALA A 53 11.50 1.89 -4.99
CA ALA A 53 11.78 0.62 -4.33
C ALA A 53 13.11 0.68 -3.57
N GLY A 54 13.12 0.02 -2.42
CA GLY A 54 14.32 -0.25 -1.65
C GLY A 54 14.18 -1.66 -1.06
N TYR A 55 15.04 -2.57 -1.46
CA TYR A 55 14.94 -3.96 -1.01
C TYR A 55 16.22 -4.73 -1.25
N PHE A 56 16.34 -5.86 -0.58
CA PHE A 56 17.40 -6.83 -0.85
C PHE A 56 16.83 -7.98 -1.67
N PRO A 57 17.37 -8.27 -2.86
CA PRO A 57 16.91 -9.42 -3.65
C PRO A 57 17.10 -10.75 -2.93
N ASP A 58 18.19 -10.88 -2.19
CA ASP A 58 18.48 -12.02 -1.32
C ASP A 58 19.44 -11.57 -0.22
N CYS A 59 19.77 -12.47 0.70
CA CYS A 59 20.60 -12.15 1.87
C CYS A 59 22.09 -11.93 1.54
N GLU A 60 22.52 -12.25 0.33
CA GLU A 60 23.92 -12.12 -0.10
C GLU A 60 24.11 -10.95 -1.07
N SER A 61 23.02 -10.40 -1.60
CA SER A 61 23.07 -9.33 -2.56
C SER A 61 23.14 -7.96 -1.91
N GLU A 62 23.63 -6.98 -2.67
CA GLU A 62 23.55 -5.59 -2.27
C GLU A 62 22.09 -5.10 -2.34
N ARG A 63 21.82 -4.07 -1.56
CA ARG A 63 20.51 -3.44 -1.58
C ARG A 63 20.24 -2.77 -2.93
N VAL A 64 19.07 -3.03 -3.49
CA VAL A 64 18.59 -2.35 -4.69
C VAL A 64 17.74 -1.16 -4.26
N GLU A 65 18.06 0.02 -4.77
CA GLU A 65 17.28 1.24 -4.52
C GLU A 65 17.12 2.03 -5.80
N PHE A 66 15.91 2.49 -6.05
CA PHE A 66 15.63 3.45 -7.11
C PHE A 66 14.39 4.27 -6.77
N GLU A 67 14.29 5.45 -7.36
CA GLU A 67 13.18 6.37 -7.17
C GLU A 67 12.66 6.85 -8.52
N ASN A 68 11.36 7.13 -8.55
CA ASN A 68 10.69 7.74 -9.71
C ASN A 68 10.88 6.95 -11.02
N GLU A 69 10.95 5.64 -10.92
CA GLU A 69 11.02 4.79 -12.09
C GLU A 69 9.65 4.70 -12.76
N ARG A 70 9.60 5.02 -14.05
CA ARG A 70 8.33 4.95 -14.78
C ARG A 70 7.95 3.50 -15.02
N VAL A 71 6.71 3.18 -14.69
CA VAL A 71 6.14 1.87 -14.96
C VAL A 71 4.93 2.01 -15.88
N SER A 72 4.62 0.95 -16.62
CA SER A 72 3.49 0.97 -17.51
C SER A 72 2.17 1.04 -16.73
N ALA A 73 1.13 1.55 -17.38
CA ALA A 73 -0.21 1.56 -16.79
C ALA A 73 -0.67 0.14 -16.45
N GLN A 74 -0.28 -0.85 -17.26
CA GLN A 74 -0.63 -2.24 -17.00
C GLN A 74 0.06 -2.79 -15.76
N ASP A 75 1.35 -2.53 -15.59
CA ASP A 75 2.10 -2.96 -14.42
C ASP A 75 1.52 -2.34 -13.15
N ALA A 76 1.18 -1.05 -13.20
CA ALA A 76 0.53 -0.37 -12.08
C ALA A 76 -0.85 -0.97 -11.79
N ALA A 77 -1.64 -1.22 -12.82
CA ALA A 77 -2.98 -1.81 -12.68
C ALA A 77 -2.91 -3.19 -12.04
N ASP A 78 -1.91 -3.99 -12.39
CA ASP A 78 -1.74 -5.33 -11.83
C ASP A 78 -1.51 -5.26 -10.31
N ILE A 79 -0.71 -4.31 -9.84
CA ILE A 79 -0.49 -4.10 -8.40
C ILE A 79 -1.77 -3.63 -7.72
N ILE A 80 -2.42 -2.64 -8.29
CA ILE A 80 -3.64 -2.04 -7.71
C ILE A 80 -4.78 -3.06 -7.66
N ASN A 81 -4.90 -3.90 -8.68
CA ASN A 81 -5.93 -4.94 -8.71
C ASN A 81 -5.75 -5.97 -7.60
N ILE A 82 -4.52 -6.26 -7.20
CA ILE A 82 -4.25 -7.13 -6.04
C ILE A 82 -4.84 -6.52 -4.77
N ALA A 83 -4.68 -5.22 -4.58
CA ALA A 83 -5.25 -4.52 -3.42
C ALA A 83 -6.78 -4.65 -3.39
N ASP A 84 -7.42 -4.61 -4.54
CA ASP A 84 -8.87 -4.77 -4.66
C ASP A 84 -9.29 -6.22 -4.43
N GLU A 85 -8.68 -7.16 -5.12
CA GLU A 85 -8.98 -8.60 -5.03
C GLU A 85 -8.75 -9.17 -3.63
N GLN A 86 -7.73 -8.68 -2.93
CA GLN A 86 -7.39 -9.12 -1.56
C GLN A 86 -8.11 -8.31 -0.49
N ASN A 87 -9.04 -7.43 -0.86
CA ASN A 87 -9.81 -6.57 0.06
C ASN A 87 -8.92 -5.69 0.96
N LEU A 88 -7.75 -5.31 0.51
CA LEU A 88 -6.80 -4.53 1.31
C LEU A 88 -7.32 -3.13 1.60
N ILE A 89 -8.04 -2.53 0.68
CA ILE A 89 -8.64 -1.20 0.88
C ILE A 89 -9.63 -1.24 2.03
N LEU A 90 -10.53 -2.23 2.02
CA LEU A 90 -11.53 -2.39 3.08
C LEU A 90 -10.87 -2.71 4.42
N GLN A 91 -9.86 -3.57 4.42
CA GLN A 91 -9.11 -3.89 5.63
C GLN A 91 -8.43 -2.64 6.20
N ALA A 92 -7.84 -1.79 5.33
CA ALA A 92 -7.22 -0.54 5.75
C ALA A 92 -8.25 0.45 6.30
N GLN A 93 -9.45 0.52 5.69
CA GLN A 93 -10.52 1.39 6.17
C GLN A 93 -11.03 0.98 7.55
N LYS A 94 -11.05 -0.30 7.83
CA LYS A 94 -11.52 -0.85 9.12
C LYS A 94 -10.43 -0.98 10.16
N TYR A 95 -9.18 -0.77 9.77
CA TYR A 95 -8.05 -0.98 10.66
C TYR A 95 -8.09 -0.01 11.83
N LYS A 96 -7.89 -0.57 13.02
CA LYS A 96 -7.75 0.20 14.26
C LYS A 96 -6.45 -0.23 14.92
N PRO A 97 -5.53 0.72 15.18
CA PRO A 97 -4.30 0.37 15.87
C PRO A 97 -4.61 -0.19 17.26
N PRO A 98 -3.91 -1.24 17.71
CA PRO A 98 -4.09 -1.78 19.05
C PRO A 98 -3.68 -0.73 20.09
N ARG A 99 -4.41 -0.70 21.22
CA ARG A 99 -4.11 0.25 22.31
C ARG A 99 -2.75 0.02 22.94
N ILE A 100 -2.30 -1.24 22.95
CA ILE A 100 -1.00 -1.64 23.46
C ILE A 100 -0.30 -2.40 22.36
N LYS A 101 0.82 -1.86 21.87
CA LYS A 101 1.64 -2.60 20.93
C LYS A 101 2.30 -3.75 21.68
N ALA A 102 1.94 -4.97 21.31
CA ALA A 102 2.65 -6.12 21.79
C ALA A 102 4.10 -6.07 21.29
N PHE A 103 5.05 -6.31 22.17
CA PHE A 103 6.46 -6.37 21.80
C PHE A 103 6.67 -7.60 20.93
N LYS A 104 7.00 -7.37 19.65
CA LYS A 104 7.28 -8.46 18.71
C LYS A 104 8.78 -8.67 18.64
N LEU A 105 9.23 -9.83 19.13
CA LEU A 105 10.63 -10.21 19.12
C LEU A 105 11.13 -10.66 17.74
N ASP A 106 10.28 -11.27 16.92
CA ASP A 106 10.68 -11.99 15.70
C ASP A 106 9.86 -11.64 14.47
N GLY A 107 9.18 -10.55 14.44
CA GLY A 107 8.38 -10.19 13.27
C GLY A 107 8.71 -8.81 12.76
N GLY A 108 8.71 -8.66 11.46
CA GLY A 108 8.74 -7.35 10.86
C GLY A 108 7.45 -6.59 11.18
N GLU A 109 7.55 -5.29 11.23
CA GLU A 109 6.39 -4.43 11.23
C GLU A 109 6.03 -4.12 9.79
N TYR A 110 4.77 -4.32 9.43
CA TYR A 110 4.28 -4.14 8.06
C TYR A 110 3.40 -2.90 8.01
N TYR A 111 3.63 -2.04 7.04
CA TYR A 111 2.88 -0.79 6.89
C TYR A 111 2.29 -0.73 5.49
N LEU A 112 0.97 -0.71 5.41
CA LEU A 112 0.24 -0.51 4.18
C LEU A 112 -0.37 0.89 4.20
N TYR A 113 -0.15 1.62 3.11
CA TYR A 113 -0.62 2.99 2.98
C TYR A 113 -1.29 3.16 1.63
N PHE A 114 -2.45 3.81 1.64
CA PHE A 114 -3.13 4.26 0.43
C PHE A 114 -3.40 5.75 0.52
N ARG A 115 -3.24 6.44 -0.59
CA ARG A 115 -3.82 7.77 -0.76
C ARG A 115 -4.80 7.69 -1.92
N MET A 116 -6.00 8.19 -1.68
CA MET A 116 -7.08 8.18 -2.66
C MET A 116 -7.12 9.50 -3.43
N ASN A 117 -7.78 9.52 -4.58
CA ASN A 117 -7.89 10.70 -5.44
C ASN A 117 -8.51 11.91 -4.73
N ASP A 118 -9.34 11.69 -3.73
CA ASP A 118 -9.96 12.76 -2.92
C ASP A 118 -9.07 13.25 -1.77
N GLY A 119 -7.85 12.75 -1.66
CA GLY A 119 -6.91 13.11 -0.61
C GLY A 119 -6.99 12.27 0.65
N THR A 120 -7.96 11.37 0.76
CA THR A 120 -8.08 10.50 1.93
C THR A 120 -6.89 9.56 2.01
N GLU A 121 -6.32 9.44 3.21
CA GLU A 121 -5.22 8.52 3.50
C GLU A 121 -5.72 7.36 4.34
N LEU A 122 -5.33 6.15 3.96
CA LEU A 122 -5.63 4.94 4.72
C LEU A 122 -4.30 4.31 5.14
N LYS A 123 -4.19 3.95 6.41
CA LYS A 123 -2.97 3.37 6.98
C LYS A 123 -3.33 2.14 7.78
N ALA A 124 -2.58 1.06 7.59
CA ALA A 124 -2.81 -0.17 8.34
C ALA A 124 -1.51 -0.95 8.53
N GLU A 125 -1.41 -1.65 9.63
CA GLU A 125 -0.30 -2.57 9.90
C GLU A 125 -0.77 -3.98 9.54
N ILE A 126 -0.78 -4.29 8.25
CA ILE A 126 -1.21 -5.60 7.74
C ILE A 126 -0.22 -6.13 6.72
N TYR A 127 -0.07 -7.45 6.71
CA TYR A 127 0.77 -8.16 5.76
C TYR A 127 -0.08 -8.78 4.66
N ASN A 128 0.43 -8.76 3.43
CA ASN A 128 -0.17 -9.49 2.33
C ASN A 128 0.93 -10.04 1.42
N GLU A 129 1.01 -11.36 1.34
CA GLU A 129 2.03 -12.03 0.57
C GLU A 129 1.91 -11.77 -0.94
N ASN A 130 0.69 -11.76 -1.45
CA ASN A 130 0.45 -11.54 -2.88
C ASN A 130 0.90 -10.14 -3.31
N LEU A 131 0.64 -9.14 -2.49
CA LEU A 131 1.09 -7.78 -2.76
C LEU A 131 2.61 -7.68 -2.69
N THR A 132 3.21 -8.30 -1.67
CA THR A 132 4.67 -8.33 -1.51
C THR A 132 5.35 -8.96 -2.72
N ASP A 133 4.87 -10.12 -3.15
CA ASP A 133 5.44 -10.84 -4.29
C ASP A 133 5.32 -10.04 -5.58
N ALA A 134 4.18 -9.41 -5.80
CA ALA A 134 3.95 -8.59 -6.99
C ALA A 134 4.84 -7.34 -7.00
N LEU A 135 5.02 -6.67 -5.87
CA LEU A 135 5.90 -5.51 -5.77
C LEU A 135 7.36 -5.89 -5.97
N ARG A 136 7.80 -7.02 -5.42
CA ARG A 136 9.14 -7.54 -5.65
C ARG A 136 9.37 -7.89 -7.12
N ALA A 137 8.38 -8.51 -7.77
CA ALA A 137 8.47 -8.85 -9.19
C ALA A 137 8.58 -7.59 -10.05
N LEU A 138 7.79 -6.56 -9.75
CA LEU A 138 7.87 -5.29 -10.45
C LEU A 138 9.23 -4.62 -10.24
N ALA A 139 9.75 -4.63 -9.01
CA ALA A 139 11.05 -4.06 -8.70
C ALA A 139 12.17 -4.78 -9.47
N LYS A 140 12.11 -6.10 -9.54
CA LYS A 140 13.06 -6.89 -10.31
C LYS A 140 13.02 -6.53 -11.81
N LYS A 141 11.82 -6.38 -12.36
CA LYS A 141 11.61 -5.98 -13.74
C LYS A 141 12.25 -4.60 -14.01
N CYS A 142 12.07 -3.65 -13.11
CA CYS A 142 12.65 -2.32 -13.22
C CYS A 142 14.18 -2.34 -13.12
N SER A 143 14.74 -3.17 -12.27
CA SER A 143 16.18 -3.23 -12.04
C SER A 143 16.96 -3.95 -13.15
N THR A 144 16.28 -4.66 -14.05
CA THR A 144 16.90 -5.37 -15.17
C THR A 144 16.85 -4.60 -16.48
N LYS A 145 16.40 -3.37 -16.47
CA LYS A 145 16.38 -2.50 -17.64
C LYS A 145 17.78 -2.00 -17.99
#